data_d376c89cbb6342ac517f5e80b30aade7
#
_entry.id   d376c89cbb6342ac517f5e80b30aade7
#
_cell.length_a   1.000
_cell.length_b   1.000
_cell.length_c   1.000
_cell.angle_alpha   90.00
_cell.angle_beta   90.00
_cell.angle_gamma   90.00
#
_symmetry.space_group_name_H-M   'P 1'
#
loop_
_entity.id
_entity.type
_entity.pdbx_description
1 polymer ?
#
loop_
_entity_poly.entity_id
_entity_poly.type
_entity_poly.pdbx_seq_one_letter_code
_entity_poly.pdbx_strand_id
1 'polypeptide(L)'
;QVKAKYVCGLTATPSRKDGHHPIIYMQCGPIRFRVDPKSQAAVSPFEQIVVPRRTSFTYPHGNENVRIQDIYAALSADEKRNEMIQDDILRALDQGRSPLLLAERTTQVQYFEKRLQNFVRNIIVLQGGMGKKKRQAVAEKLKAIPDTEERLLIATGRYIGEGFDDARLDTLFLVSPLSWRGTLQQYAGRLHRLHHHKHKVIIYDYVDEQVPQLARMFSKRLAGYRAMGYTVEEDGEVKGD
;
A
#
# COMPACT_ATOMS: atom_id res chain seq x y z
N GLN A 1 34.33 -9.77 -7.45
CA GLN A 1 34.50 -9.06 -6.16
C GLN A 1 34.71 -7.57 -6.46
N VAL A 2 33.89 -6.71 -5.87
CA VAL A 2 34.06 -5.25 -5.94
C VAL A 2 35.12 -4.88 -4.90
N LYS A 3 36.24 -4.31 -5.33
CA LYS A 3 37.27 -3.76 -4.44
C LYS A 3 36.87 -2.35 -3.98
N ALA A 4 35.89 -2.26 -3.10
CA ALA A 4 35.46 -0.98 -2.55
C ALA A 4 36.23 -0.66 -1.27
N LYS A 5 36.76 0.55 -1.13
CA LYS A 5 37.42 1.02 0.10
C LYS A 5 36.38 1.30 1.21
N TYR A 6 35.19 1.72 0.81
CA TYR A 6 34.07 2.03 1.71
C TYR A 6 32.80 1.35 1.21
N VAL A 7 32.01 0.84 2.15
CA VAL A 7 30.69 0.24 1.88
C VAL A 7 29.66 1.01 2.68
N CYS A 8 28.61 1.53 2.01
CA CYS A 8 27.50 2.21 2.63
C CYS A 8 26.21 1.47 2.29
N GLY A 9 25.50 0.99 3.32
CA GLY A 9 24.19 0.36 3.20
C GLY A 9 23.08 1.35 3.55
N LEU A 10 22.14 1.58 2.63
CA LEU A 10 20.93 2.38 2.86
C LEU A 10 19.71 1.49 2.73
N THR A 11 18.85 1.47 3.73
CA THR A 11 17.62 0.69 3.73
C THR A 11 16.56 1.31 4.64
N ALA A 12 15.30 1.27 4.20
CA ALA A 12 14.16 1.63 5.05
C ALA A 12 13.80 0.51 6.04
N THR A 13 14.21 -0.74 5.77
CA THR A 13 13.86 -1.92 6.55
C THR A 13 15.08 -2.79 6.78
N PRO A 14 15.91 -2.49 7.81
CA PRO A 14 17.14 -3.25 8.09
C PRO A 14 16.86 -4.69 8.56
N SER A 15 15.66 -4.96 9.09
CA SER A 15 15.24 -6.30 9.49
C SER A 15 14.65 -7.06 8.31
N ARG A 16 15.12 -8.29 8.09
CA ARG A 16 14.62 -9.19 7.04
C ARG A 16 13.59 -10.16 7.61
N LYS A 17 12.56 -10.47 6.81
CA LYS A 17 11.51 -11.44 7.19
C LYS A 17 12.07 -12.86 7.42
N ASP A 18 13.14 -13.21 6.69
CA ASP A 18 13.82 -14.51 6.74
C ASP A 18 14.85 -14.62 7.88
N GLY A 19 15.01 -13.58 8.70
CA GLY A 19 15.97 -13.58 9.82
C GLY A 19 17.44 -13.38 9.41
N HIS A 20 17.77 -13.35 8.12
CA HIS A 20 19.16 -13.21 7.64
C HIS A 20 19.70 -11.77 7.63
N HIS A 21 19.10 -10.85 8.41
CA HIS A 21 19.62 -9.48 8.54
C HIS A 21 21.04 -9.37 9.13
N PRO A 22 21.59 -10.33 9.92
CA PRO A 22 22.98 -10.25 10.36
C PRO A 22 23.98 -10.20 9.20
N ILE A 23 23.67 -10.79 8.03
CA ILE A 23 24.53 -10.74 6.84
C ILE A 23 24.75 -9.28 6.38
N ILE A 24 23.74 -8.42 6.53
CA ILE A 24 23.84 -6.98 6.19
C ILE A 24 24.89 -6.33 7.09
N TYR A 25 24.87 -6.63 8.39
CA TYR A 25 25.83 -6.07 9.35
C TYR A 25 27.25 -6.57 9.12
N MET A 26 27.41 -7.82 8.66
CA MET A 26 28.72 -8.37 8.29
C MET A 26 29.33 -7.65 7.09
N GLN A 27 28.50 -7.19 6.15
CA GLN A 27 28.97 -6.51 4.93
C GLN A 27 29.11 -5.00 5.08
N CYS A 28 28.17 -4.36 5.79
CA CYS A 28 28.05 -2.90 5.90
C CYS A 28 28.46 -2.35 7.27
N GLY A 29 28.74 -3.22 8.24
CA GLY A 29 28.96 -2.83 9.64
C GLY A 29 27.64 -2.51 10.39
N PRO A 30 27.74 -2.04 11.64
CA PRO A 30 26.56 -1.73 12.45
C PRO A 30 25.81 -0.51 11.91
N ILE A 31 24.53 -0.40 12.29
CA ILE A 31 23.70 0.77 11.95
C ILE A 31 24.35 2.03 12.58
N ARG A 32 24.74 2.97 11.73
CA ARG A 32 25.37 4.22 12.15
C ARG A 32 24.36 5.34 12.38
N PHE A 33 23.25 5.32 11.62
CA PHE A 33 22.20 6.32 11.71
C PHE A 33 20.84 5.68 11.46
N ARG A 34 19.83 6.11 12.22
CA ARG A 34 18.43 5.69 12.05
C ARG A 34 17.56 6.92 12.13
N VAL A 35 16.76 7.14 11.11
CA VAL A 35 15.70 8.14 11.12
C VAL A 35 14.55 7.61 11.98
N ASP A 36 14.10 8.41 12.97
CA ASP A 36 12.86 8.10 13.69
C ASP A 36 11.65 8.49 12.84
N PRO A 37 10.78 7.53 12.46
CA PRO A 37 9.64 7.81 11.60
C PRO A 37 8.65 8.82 12.21
N LYS A 38 8.47 8.82 13.54
CA LYS A 38 7.57 9.77 14.22
C LYS A 38 8.07 11.19 14.15
N SER A 39 9.37 11.38 14.40
CA SER A 39 9.99 12.71 14.28
C SER A 39 9.93 13.21 12.85
N GLN A 40 10.09 12.31 11.88
CA GLN A 40 9.97 12.67 10.46
C GLN A 40 8.52 13.01 10.09
N ALA A 41 7.54 12.29 10.61
CA ALA A 41 6.12 12.57 10.40
C ALA A 41 5.73 13.95 10.99
N ALA A 42 6.27 14.32 12.15
CA ALA A 42 6.00 15.60 12.80
C ALA A 42 6.48 16.82 12.00
N VAL A 43 7.48 16.67 11.14
CA VAL A 43 7.98 17.73 10.24
C VAL A 43 7.49 17.58 8.80
N SER A 44 6.62 16.61 8.55
CA SER A 44 6.03 16.39 7.23
C SER A 44 5.08 17.54 6.87
N PRO A 45 5.09 18.03 5.61
CA PRO A 45 4.20 19.10 5.18
C PRO A 45 2.75 18.64 4.94
N PHE A 46 2.45 17.36 5.15
CA PHE A 46 1.13 16.76 4.97
C PHE A 46 0.72 15.91 6.17
N GLU A 47 -0.56 15.88 6.44
CA GLU A 47 -1.16 15.00 7.44
C GLU A 47 -1.08 13.53 6.99
N GLN A 48 -0.89 12.62 7.94
CA GLN A 48 -0.79 11.19 7.69
C GLN A 48 -1.92 10.48 8.42
N ILE A 49 -2.89 9.97 7.67
CA ILE A 49 -4.13 9.42 8.19
C ILE A 49 -4.29 7.97 7.75
N VAL A 50 -4.72 7.10 8.66
CA VAL A 50 -5.25 5.79 8.32
C VAL A 50 -6.73 5.72 8.67
N VAL A 51 -7.53 5.26 7.72
CA VAL A 51 -8.98 5.07 7.83
C VAL A 51 -9.27 3.57 7.82
N PRO A 52 -9.50 2.94 8.98
CA PRO A 52 -9.95 1.56 9.03
C PRO A 52 -11.37 1.45 8.49
N ARG A 53 -11.56 0.65 7.45
CA ARG A 53 -12.86 0.37 6.83
C ARG A 53 -13.33 -1.00 7.28
N ARG A 54 -14.24 -1.06 8.24
CA ARG A 54 -14.76 -2.32 8.77
C ARG A 54 -15.69 -2.98 7.77
N THR A 55 -15.41 -4.25 7.44
CA THR A 55 -16.22 -5.03 6.49
C THR A 55 -17.10 -6.02 7.23
N SER A 56 -18.16 -6.49 6.56
CA SER A 56 -19.02 -7.57 7.05
C SER A 56 -18.55 -8.96 6.61
N PHE A 57 -17.34 -9.07 6.05
CA PHE A 57 -16.82 -10.33 5.54
C PHE A 57 -16.72 -11.40 6.62
N THR A 58 -17.28 -12.57 6.35
CA THR A 58 -17.15 -13.78 7.16
C THR A 58 -16.61 -14.92 6.31
N TYR A 59 -15.80 -15.80 6.91
CA TYR A 59 -15.34 -16.97 6.20
C TYR A 59 -16.34 -18.15 6.35
N PRO A 60 -16.90 -18.67 5.26
CA PRO A 60 -18.07 -19.56 5.31
C PRO A 60 -17.81 -20.96 5.90
N HIS A 61 -16.55 -21.40 6.00
CA HIS A 61 -16.20 -22.75 6.44
C HIS A 61 -15.67 -22.84 7.89
N GLY A 62 -15.95 -21.85 8.73
CA GLY A 62 -15.40 -21.77 10.09
C GLY A 62 -13.93 -21.37 10.08
N ASN A 63 -13.36 -21.20 11.30
CA ASN A 63 -12.01 -20.65 11.44
C ASN A 63 -10.94 -21.68 11.87
N GLU A 64 -11.29 -22.96 11.99
CA GLU A 64 -10.37 -24.00 12.44
C GLU A 64 -9.60 -24.60 11.27
N ASN A 65 -8.27 -24.63 11.38
CA ASN A 65 -7.33 -25.24 10.43
C ASN A 65 -7.41 -24.73 8.97
N VAL A 66 -7.91 -23.51 8.75
CA VAL A 66 -8.04 -22.94 7.40
C VAL A 66 -6.71 -22.35 6.94
N ARG A 67 -6.31 -22.67 5.72
CA ARG A 67 -5.12 -22.07 5.12
C ARG A 67 -5.41 -20.61 4.77
N ILE A 68 -4.49 -19.73 5.08
CA ILE A 68 -4.62 -18.28 4.81
C ILE A 68 -4.91 -17.98 3.32
N GLN A 69 -4.45 -18.84 2.43
CA GLN A 69 -4.68 -18.70 0.98
C GLN A 69 -6.16 -18.90 0.59
N ASP A 70 -6.87 -19.78 1.31
CA ASP A 70 -8.30 -20.04 1.07
C ASP A 70 -9.14 -18.85 1.59
N ILE A 71 -8.75 -18.28 2.74
CA ILE A 71 -9.33 -17.03 3.25
C ILE A 71 -9.14 -15.89 2.23
N TYR A 72 -7.93 -15.74 1.68
CA TYR A 72 -7.67 -14.68 0.68
C TYR A 72 -8.44 -14.90 -0.62
N ALA A 73 -8.69 -16.14 -1.01
CA ALA A 73 -9.52 -16.45 -2.18
C ALA A 73 -10.97 -16.02 -1.94
N ALA A 74 -11.55 -16.39 -0.79
CA ALA A 74 -12.90 -16.02 -0.41
C ALA A 74 -13.05 -14.50 -0.25
N LEU A 75 -12.10 -13.86 0.42
CA LEU A 75 -12.05 -12.41 0.60
C LEU A 75 -12.06 -11.65 -0.74
N SER A 76 -11.29 -12.13 -1.71
CA SER A 76 -11.22 -11.52 -3.04
C SER A 76 -12.52 -11.67 -3.84
N ALA A 77 -13.35 -12.65 -3.50
CA ALA A 77 -14.62 -12.93 -4.13
C ALA A 77 -15.83 -12.31 -3.41
N ASP A 78 -15.63 -11.70 -2.24
CA ASP A 78 -16.72 -11.08 -1.47
C ASP A 78 -17.20 -9.80 -2.15
N GLU A 79 -18.41 -9.84 -2.69
CA GLU A 79 -18.97 -8.77 -3.50
C GLU A 79 -19.24 -7.51 -2.66
N LYS A 80 -19.79 -7.64 -1.46
CA LYS A 80 -20.09 -6.49 -0.58
C LYS A 80 -18.82 -5.74 -0.19
N ARG A 81 -17.76 -6.48 0.10
CA ARG A 81 -16.44 -5.90 0.38
C ARG A 81 -15.88 -5.19 -0.86
N ASN A 82 -15.99 -5.80 -2.02
CA ASN A 82 -15.51 -5.24 -3.27
C ASN A 82 -16.31 -3.99 -3.68
N GLU A 83 -17.61 -3.95 -3.42
CA GLU A 83 -18.46 -2.75 -3.61
C GLU A 83 -18.00 -1.60 -2.70
N MET A 84 -17.80 -1.85 -1.42
CA MET A 84 -17.25 -0.86 -0.48
C MET A 84 -15.91 -0.28 -0.97
N ILE A 85 -14.99 -1.14 -1.44
CA ILE A 85 -13.70 -0.72 -1.98
C ILE A 85 -13.90 0.17 -3.23
N GLN A 86 -14.79 -0.22 -4.13
CA GLN A 86 -15.10 0.57 -5.32
C GLN A 86 -15.63 1.96 -4.96
N ASP A 87 -16.59 2.04 -4.05
CA ASP A 87 -17.21 3.30 -3.62
C ASP A 87 -16.19 4.23 -2.97
N ASP A 88 -15.30 3.69 -2.15
CA ASP A 88 -14.23 4.46 -1.52
C ASP A 88 -13.22 4.99 -2.56
N ILE A 89 -12.90 4.20 -3.59
CA ILE A 89 -12.01 4.64 -4.69
C ILE A 89 -12.66 5.77 -5.50
N LEU A 90 -13.93 5.61 -5.89
CA LEU A 90 -14.64 6.61 -6.67
C LEU A 90 -14.77 7.92 -5.88
N ARG A 91 -15.11 7.84 -4.60
CA ARG A 91 -15.15 9.01 -3.70
C ARG A 91 -13.79 9.72 -3.58
N ALA A 92 -12.70 8.98 -3.50
CA ALA A 92 -11.36 9.57 -3.46
C ALA A 92 -11.01 10.27 -4.79
N LEU A 93 -11.38 9.69 -5.92
CA LEU A 93 -11.18 10.30 -7.24
C LEU A 93 -12.02 11.59 -7.40
N ASP A 94 -13.29 11.57 -6.96
CA ASP A 94 -14.17 12.76 -6.95
C ASP A 94 -13.60 13.89 -6.09
N GLN A 95 -12.83 13.56 -5.05
CA GLN A 95 -12.09 14.52 -4.22
C GLN A 95 -10.76 14.98 -4.86
N GLY A 96 -10.49 14.60 -6.11
CA GLY A 96 -9.25 14.96 -6.82
C GLY A 96 -7.99 14.27 -6.31
N ARG A 97 -8.12 13.18 -5.56
CA ARG A 97 -6.99 12.43 -5.01
C ARG A 97 -6.29 11.57 -6.07
N SER A 98 -5.07 11.17 -5.75
CA SER A 98 -4.25 10.31 -6.62
C SER A 98 -4.07 8.91 -5.98
N PRO A 99 -5.05 8.00 -6.16
CA PRO A 99 -5.08 6.72 -5.48
C PRO A 99 -4.19 5.65 -6.10
N LEU A 100 -3.66 4.79 -5.20
CA LEU A 100 -3.05 3.51 -5.49
C LEU A 100 -3.89 2.40 -4.83
N LEU A 101 -4.47 1.52 -5.63
CA LEU A 101 -5.06 0.27 -5.15
C LEU A 101 -3.98 -0.81 -5.12
N LEU A 102 -3.78 -1.41 -3.97
CA LEU A 102 -2.77 -2.44 -3.75
C LEU A 102 -3.40 -3.79 -3.43
N ALA A 103 -3.21 -4.76 -4.32
CA ALA A 103 -3.65 -6.13 -4.16
C ALA A 103 -2.48 -7.11 -4.19
N GLU A 104 -2.58 -8.24 -3.49
CA GLU A 104 -1.55 -9.29 -3.51
C GLU A 104 -1.71 -10.22 -4.73
N ARG A 105 -2.94 -10.40 -5.22
CA ARG A 105 -3.26 -11.35 -6.31
C ARG A 105 -3.51 -10.62 -7.62
N THR A 106 -2.97 -11.14 -8.71
CA THR A 106 -3.22 -10.63 -10.07
C THR A 106 -4.68 -10.73 -10.47
N THR A 107 -5.39 -11.76 -10.01
CA THR A 107 -6.84 -11.92 -10.24
C THR A 107 -7.64 -10.77 -9.64
N GLN A 108 -7.27 -10.29 -8.46
CA GLN A 108 -7.93 -9.15 -7.82
C GLN A 108 -7.60 -7.82 -8.52
N VAL A 109 -6.37 -7.67 -9.02
CA VAL A 109 -5.98 -6.53 -9.88
C VAL A 109 -6.85 -6.49 -11.14
N GLN A 110 -6.99 -7.61 -11.84
CA GLN A 110 -7.83 -7.73 -13.05
C GLN A 110 -9.31 -7.49 -12.77
N TYR A 111 -9.80 -7.97 -11.62
CA TYR A 111 -11.17 -7.74 -11.17
C TYR A 111 -11.46 -6.25 -11.04
N PHE A 112 -10.64 -5.50 -10.30
CA PHE A 112 -10.85 -4.07 -10.11
C PHE A 112 -10.58 -3.26 -11.39
N GLU A 113 -9.62 -3.64 -12.22
CA GLU A 113 -9.40 -3.03 -13.53
C GLU A 113 -10.67 -3.09 -14.37
N LYS A 114 -11.26 -4.30 -14.52
CA LYS A 114 -12.48 -4.50 -15.29
C LYS A 114 -13.68 -3.78 -14.69
N ARG A 115 -13.81 -3.80 -13.36
CA ARG A 115 -14.95 -3.20 -12.64
C ARG A 115 -14.95 -1.68 -12.74
N LEU A 116 -13.76 -1.06 -12.71
CA LEU A 116 -13.61 0.40 -12.69
C LEU A 116 -13.43 1.03 -14.08
N GLN A 117 -13.20 0.25 -15.14
CA GLN A 117 -12.89 0.77 -16.49
C GLN A 117 -13.94 1.71 -17.08
N ASN A 118 -15.20 1.60 -16.68
CA ASN A 118 -16.29 2.45 -17.15
C ASN A 118 -16.52 3.70 -16.28
N PHE A 119 -15.85 3.79 -15.14
CA PHE A 119 -16.02 4.85 -14.16
C PHE A 119 -14.79 5.74 -14.04
N VAL A 120 -13.61 5.22 -14.35
CA VAL A 120 -12.33 5.90 -14.15
C VAL A 120 -11.66 6.16 -15.49
N ARG A 121 -11.32 7.43 -15.75
CA ARG A 121 -10.75 7.85 -17.02
C ARG A 121 -9.39 7.24 -17.34
N ASN A 122 -8.49 7.24 -16.38
CA ASN A 122 -7.13 6.75 -16.52
C ASN A 122 -6.80 5.66 -15.52
N ILE A 123 -6.89 4.40 -15.93
CA ILE A 123 -6.43 3.27 -15.14
C ILE A 123 -5.05 2.81 -15.62
N ILE A 124 -4.12 2.70 -14.69
CA ILE A 124 -2.76 2.21 -14.93
C ILE A 124 -2.52 0.96 -14.09
N VAL A 125 -2.29 -0.16 -14.76
CA VAL A 125 -2.04 -1.44 -14.08
C VAL A 125 -0.56 -1.75 -14.02
N LEU A 126 -0.07 -2.03 -12.80
CA LEU A 126 1.33 -2.26 -12.45
C LEU A 126 1.48 -3.67 -11.85
N GLN A 127 2.00 -4.61 -12.62
CA GLN A 127 2.15 -6.01 -12.19
C GLN A 127 3.60 -6.45 -12.23
N GLY A 128 4.00 -7.32 -11.29
CA GLY A 128 5.29 -7.99 -11.33
C GLY A 128 5.42 -8.85 -12.60
N GLY A 129 6.67 -9.05 -13.06
CA GLY A 129 6.93 -9.86 -14.25
C GLY A 129 6.74 -9.15 -15.60
N MET A 130 6.39 -7.86 -15.62
CA MET A 130 6.36 -7.09 -16.87
C MET A 130 7.76 -6.94 -17.45
N GLY A 131 7.91 -7.27 -18.74
CA GLY A 131 9.16 -7.04 -19.48
C GLY A 131 9.50 -5.54 -19.60
N LYS A 132 10.78 -5.25 -19.93
CA LYS A 132 11.31 -3.88 -20.02
C LYS A 132 10.47 -2.95 -20.91
N LYS A 133 10.05 -3.42 -22.09
CA LYS A 133 9.22 -2.65 -23.03
C LYS A 133 7.87 -2.23 -22.42
N LYS A 134 7.20 -3.17 -21.72
CA LYS A 134 5.91 -2.90 -21.08
C LYS A 134 6.06 -1.92 -19.90
N ARG A 135 7.14 -2.03 -19.11
CA ARG A 135 7.43 -1.06 -18.03
C ARG A 135 7.67 0.34 -18.59
N GLN A 136 8.39 0.45 -19.68
CA GLN A 136 8.65 1.74 -20.35
C GLN A 136 7.37 2.36 -20.88
N ALA A 137 6.51 1.60 -21.57
CA ALA A 137 5.22 2.08 -22.06
C ALA A 137 4.31 2.56 -20.92
N VAL A 138 4.28 1.85 -19.78
CA VAL A 138 3.54 2.28 -18.59
C VAL A 138 4.12 3.59 -18.02
N ALA A 139 5.44 3.72 -17.95
CA ALA A 139 6.07 4.95 -17.47
C ALA A 139 5.80 6.15 -18.38
N GLU A 140 5.80 5.94 -19.70
CA GLU A 140 5.44 6.97 -20.68
C GLU A 140 3.95 7.36 -20.56
N LYS A 141 3.05 6.37 -20.41
CA LYS A 141 1.62 6.63 -20.17
C LYS A 141 1.39 7.45 -18.90
N LEU A 142 2.09 7.11 -17.80
CA LEU A 142 2.01 7.85 -16.54
C LEU A 142 2.46 9.31 -16.68
N LYS A 143 3.55 9.54 -17.41
CA LYS A 143 4.08 10.89 -17.67
C LYS A 143 3.18 11.72 -18.59
N ALA A 144 2.43 11.06 -19.48
CA ALA A 144 1.55 11.73 -20.42
C ALA A 144 0.24 12.22 -19.77
N ILE A 145 -0.13 11.71 -18.59
CA ILE A 145 -1.34 12.13 -17.88
C ILE A 145 -1.04 13.40 -17.09
N PRO A 146 -1.69 14.53 -17.41
CA PRO A 146 -1.52 15.79 -16.68
C PRO A 146 -1.84 15.63 -15.18
N ASP A 147 -1.21 16.46 -14.33
CA ASP A 147 -1.46 16.43 -12.89
C ASP A 147 -2.89 16.79 -12.50
N THR A 148 -3.59 17.52 -13.36
CA THR A 148 -5.00 17.92 -13.21
C THR A 148 -5.98 16.82 -13.61
N GLU A 149 -5.52 15.78 -14.30
CA GLU A 149 -6.40 14.69 -14.73
C GLU A 149 -6.46 13.59 -13.68
N GLU A 150 -7.67 13.04 -13.55
CA GLU A 150 -7.97 11.87 -12.75
C GLU A 150 -7.15 10.66 -13.23
N ARG A 151 -6.63 9.89 -12.27
CA ARG A 151 -5.97 8.60 -12.54
C ARG A 151 -6.02 7.68 -11.33
N LEU A 152 -6.15 6.40 -11.60
CA LEU A 152 -6.07 5.32 -10.62
C LEU A 152 -4.91 4.38 -10.98
N LEU A 153 -4.01 4.13 -10.03
CA LEU A 153 -3.02 3.07 -10.15
C LEU A 153 -3.54 1.81 -9.47
N ILE A 154 -3.46 0.68 -10.16
CA ILE A 154 -3.77 -0.64 -9.59
C ILE A 154 -2.51 -1.49 -9.66
N ALA A 155 -2.01 -1.98 -8.52
CA ALA A 155 -0.72 -2.64 -8.46
C ALA A 155 -0.72 -3.91 -7.62
N THR A 156 0.22 -4.81 -7.97
CA THR A 156 0.61 -5.88 -7.04
C THR A 156 1.70 -5.39 -6.09
N GLY A 157 1.68 -5.89 -4.85
CA GLY A 157 2.65 -5.52 -3.83
C GLY A 157 4.10 -5.72 -4.27
N ARG A 158 4.38 -6.78 -5.01
CA ARG A 158 5.72 -7.05 -5.55
C ARG A 158 6.23 -5.92 -6.45
N TYR A 159 5.39 -5.39 -7.34
CA TYR A 159 5.81 -4.33 -8.25
C TYR A 159 6.14 -3.03 -7.52
N ILE A 160 5.30 -2.64 -6.56
CA ILE A 160 5.50 -1.43 -5.76
C ILE A 160 6.78 -1.52 -4.92
N GLY A 161 7.14 -2.71 -4.44
CA GLY A 161 8.39 -2.96 -3.71
C GLY A 161 9.66 -2.80 -4.57
N GLU A 162 9.58 -3.04 -5.89
CA GLU A 162 10.73 -3.08 -6.82
C GLU A 162 11.15 -1.70 -7.40
N GLY A 163 10.95 -0.61 -6.68
CA GLY A 163 11.50 0.71 -7.07
C GLY A 163 10.56 1.61 -7.87
N PHE A 164 9.25 1.31 -7.90
CA PHE A 164 8.26 2.23 -8.44
C PHE A 164 8.24 3.54 -7.63
N ASP A 165 8.22 4.68 -8.30
CA ASP A 165 8.19 6.00 -7.68
C ASP A 165 7.24 6.92 -8.42
N ASP A 166 6.30 7.52 -7.68
CA ASP A 166 5.34 8.50 -8.18
C ASP A 166 5.01 9.47 -7.05
N ALA A 167 5.50 10.71 -7.15
CA ALA A 167 5.33 11.71 -6.11
C ALA A 167 3.89 12.18 -5.93
N ARG A 168 3.05 12.03 -6.95
CA ARG A 168 1.64 12.45 -6.92
C ARG A 168 0.76 11.57 -6.01
N LEU A 169 1.15 10.32 -5.74
CA LEU A 169 0.36 9.41 -4.92
C LEU A 169 0.13 9.93 -3.51
N ASP A 170 -1.12 10.03 -3.12
CA ASP A 170 -1.55 10.54 -1.81
C ASP A 170 -2.54 9.64 -1.08
N THR A 171 -3.09 8.63 -1.76
CA THR A 171 -4.07 7.71 -1.18
C THR A 171 -3.70 6.26 -1.50
N LEU A 172 -3.73 5.39 -0.49
CA LEU A 172 -3.50 3.95 -0.63
C LEU A 172 -4.75 3.18 -0.20
N PHE A 173 -5.26 2.35 -1.10
CA PHE A 173 -6.28 1.34 -0.79
C PHE A 173 -5.62 -0.01 -0.59
N LEU A 174 -5.51 -0.44 0.66
CA LEU A 174 -4.90 -1.71 1.04
C LEU A 174 -5.96 -2.82 1.02
N VAL A 175 -6.23 -3.37 -0.16
CA VAL A 175 -7.35 -4.31 -0.35
C VAL A 175 -7.02 -5.75 0.04
N SER A 176 -5.75 -6.10 0.11
CA SER A 176 -5.29 -7.41 0.59
C SER A 176 -4.65 -7.28 1.97
N PRO A 177 -5.03 -8.13 2.94
CA PRO A 177 -4.45 -8.08 4.28
C PRO A 177 -2.97 -8.47 4.25
N LEU A 178 -2.14 -7.69 4.89
CA LEU A 178 -0.74 -8.01 5.13
C LEU A 178 -0.41 -7.86 6.62
N SER A 179 0.58 -8.58 7.10
CA SER A 179 0.92 -8.60 8.52
C SER A 179 2.34 -8.14 8.81
N TRP A 180 3.20 -8.05 7.79
CA TRP A 180 4.59 -7.70 8.03
C TRP A 180 4.82 -6.19 7.99
N ARG A 181 5.33 -5.66 9.11
CA ARG A 181 5.57 -4.23 9.30
C ARG A 181 6.50 -3.63 8.23
N GLY A 182 7.53 -4.36 7.80
CA GLY A 182 8.47 -3.89 6.78
C GLY A 182 7.80 -3.66 5.42
N THR A 183 6.89 -4.55 5.01
CA THR A 183 6.10 -4.38 3.79
C THR A 183 5.17 -3.18 3.88
N LEU A 184 4.47 -3.03 5.02
CA LEU A 184 3.59 -1.88 5.26
C LEU A 184 4.38 -0.56 5.17
N GLN A 185 5.56 -0.49 5.79
CA GLN A 185 6.43 0.69 5.75
C GLN A 185 6.90 1.01 4.32
N GLN A 186 7.21 0.00 3.51
CA GLN A 186 7.58 0.21 2.11
C GLN A 186 6.44 0.79 1.30
N TYR A 187 5.21 0.30 1.47
CA TYR A 187 4.04 0.78 0.74
C TYR A 187 3.63 2.18 1.17
N ALA A 188 3.52 2.42 2.48
CA ALA A 188 3.24 3.74 3.02
C ALA A 188 4.29 4.78 2.60
N GLY A 189 5.58 4.39 2.59
CA GLY A 189 6.68 5.25 2.16
C GLY A 189 6.58 5.75 0.71
N ARG A 190 5.82 5.06 -0.16
CA ARG A 190 5.56 5.55 -1.52
C ARG A 190 4.68 6.78 -1.56
N LEU A 191 3.83 6.96 -0.55
CA LEU A 191 2.98 8.14 -0.43
C LEU A 191 3.73 9.36 0.14
N HIS A 192 4.88 9.14 0.78
CA HIS A 192 5.60 10.22 1.49
C HIS A 192 6.48 11.08 0.59
N ARG A 193 6.42 10.91 -0.73
CA ARG A 193 7.12 11.79 -1.67
C ARG A 193 6.46 13.17 -1.67
N LEU A 194 7.30 14.21 -1.65
CA LEU A 194 6.81 15.58 -1.69
C LEU A 194 6.18 15.90 -3.05
N HIS A 195 5.01 16.49 -3.03
CA HIS A 195 4.31 17.01 -4.20
C HIS A 195 3.55 18.26 -3.81
N HIS A 196 3.52 19.27 -4.67
CA HIS A 196 3.00 20.60 -4.35
C HIS A 196 1.49 20.64 -4.05
N HIS A 197 0.71 19.68 -4.55
CA HIS A 197 -0.73 19.56 -4.28
C HIS A 197 -1.05 18.63 -3.10
N LYS A 198 -0.05 18.10 -2.40
CA LYS A 198 -0.27 17.10 -1.36
C LYS A 198 -0.34 17.74 0.02
N HIS A 199 -1.53 17.74 0.62
CA HIS A 199 -1.78 18.22 1.98
C HIS A 199 -2.09 17.08 2.96
N LYS A 200 -2.61 15.95 2.45
CA LYS A 200 -2.95 14.76 3.23
C LYS A 200 -2.47 13.50 2.53
N VAL A 201 -2.02 12.54 3.30
CA VAL A 201 -1.75 11.16 2.87
C VAL A 201 -2.72 10.24 3.62
N ILE A 202 -3.53 9.48 2.87
CA ILE A 202 -4.58 8.62 3.44
C ILE A 202 -4.34 7.17 3.07
N ILE A 203 -4.44 6.28 4.06
CA ILE A 203 -4.45 4.83 3.85
C ILE A 203 -5.82 4.28 4.26
N TYR A 204 -6.57 3.77 3.31
CA TYR A 204 -7.77 2.97 3.58
C TYR A 204 -7.36 1.53 3.84
N ASP A 205 -7.60 1.04 5.04
CA ASP A 205 -7.28 -0.31 5.47
C ASP A 205 -8.57 -1.09 5.74
N TYR A 206 -8.86 -2.09 4.90
CA TYR A 206 -10.08 -2.88 5.03
C TYR A 206 -9.93 -3.95 6.10
N VAL A 207 -10.78 -3.86 7.12
CA VAL A 207 -10.69 -4.62 8.38
C VAL A 207 -11.78 -5.67 8.44
N ASP A 208 -11.38 -6.93 8.31
CA ASP A 208 -12.26 -8.09 8.26
C ASP A 208 -12.28 -8.77 9.66
N GLU A 209 -12.92 -8.12 10.65
CA GLU A 209 -12.85 -8.48 12.08
C GLU A 209 -13.48 -9.84 12.40
N GLN A 210 -14.47 -10.27 11.60
CA GLN A 210 -15.18 -11.53 11.80
C GLN A 210 -14.28 -12.74 11.59
N VAL A 211 -13.08 -12.55 11.00
CA VAL A 211 -12.09 -13.61 10.78
C VAL A 211 -10.90 -13.38 11.71
N PRO A 212 -10.72 -14.22 12.77
CA PRO A 212 -9.70 -13.99 13.82
C PRO A 212 -8.26 -13.84 13.31
N GLN A 213 -7.92 -14.53 12.21
CA GLN A 213 -6.59 -14.39 11.59
C GLN A 213 -6.40 -12.99 10.98
N LEU A 214 -7.43 -12.48 10.30
CA LEU A 214 -7.39 -11.15 9.66
C LEU A 214 -7.43 -10.03 10.72
N ALA A 215 -8.21 -10.20 11.80
CA ALA A 215 -8.23 -9.29 12.94
C ALA A 215 -6.85 -9.16 13.60
N ARG A 216 -6.15 -10.29 13.81
CA ARG A 216 -4.76 -10.28 14.31
C ARG A 216 -3.79 -9.59 13.35
N MET A 217 -3.98 -9.76 12.04
CA MET A 217 -3.16 -9.07 11.04
C MET A 217 -3.39 -7.56 11.07
N PHE A 218 -4.65 -7.12 11.22
CA PHE A 218 -4.97 -5.70 11.38
C PHE A 218 -4.34 -5.11 12.64
N SER A 219 -4.42 -5.77 13.79
CA SER A 219 -3.77 -5.29 15.03
C SER A 219 -2.27 -5.04 14.85
N LYS A 220 -1.57 -5.90 14.07
CA LYS A 220 -0.16 -5.70 13.73
C LYS A 220 0.05 -4.49 12.80
N ARG A 221 -0.85 -4.27 11.82
CA ARG A 221 -0.80 -3.09 10.95
C ARG A 221 -1.05 -1.82 11.75
N LEU A 222 -2.03 -1.82 12.63
CA LEU A 222 -2.37 -0.69 13.49
C LEU A 222 -1.16 -0.23 14.34
N ALA A 223 -0.44 -1.17 14.95
CA ALA A 223 0.80 -0.88 15.64
C ALA A 223 1.87 -0.31 14.70
N GLY A 224 1.92 -0.78 13.45
CA GLY A 224 2.79 -0.27 12.40
C GLY A 224 2.48 1.17 12.00
N TYR A 225 1.22 1.50 11.79
CA TYR A 225 0.76 2.86 11.45
C TYR A 225 1.12 3.86 12.55
N ARG A 226 0.80 3.53 13.82
CA ARG A 226 1.15 4.36 14.97
C ARG A 226 2.66 4.59 15.11
N ALA A 227 3.45 3.55 14.80
CA ALA A 227 4.92 3.65 14.83
C ALA A 227 5.49 4.51 13.69
N MET A 228 4.76 4.68 12.59
CA MET A 228 5.12 5.56 11.46
C MET A 228 4.59 6.99 11.64
N GLY A 229 3.81 7.28 12.69
CA GLY A 229 3.25 8.60 12.96
C GLY A 229 1.88 8.86 12.33
N TYR A 230 1.21 7.84 11.81
CA TYR A 230 -0.16 7.99 11.29
C TYR A 230 -1.18 8.19 12.42
N THR A 231 -2.10 9.11 12.21
CA THR A 231 -3.33 9.25 13.00
C THR A 231 -4.36 8.26 12.52
N VAL A 232 -5.06 7.62 13.43
CA VAL A 232 -6.15 6.69 13.12
C VAL A 232 -7.47 7.44 13.24
N GLU A 233 -8.21 7.56 12.15
CA GLU A 233 -9.57 8.09 12.16
C GLU A 233 -10.55 6.91 12.18
N GLU A 234 -11.34 6.81 13.25
CA GLU A 234 -12.42 5.82 13.36
C GLU A 234 -13.66 6.35 12.63
N ASP A 235 -14.30 5.45 11.85
CA ASP A 235 -15.56 5.69 11.14
C ASP A 235 -15.62 6.83 10.10
N GLY A 236 -14.89 6.65 9.00
CA GLY A 236 -15.36 6.91 7.64
C GLY A 236 -15.68 8.34 7.20
N GLU A 237 -15.71 9.33 8.04
CA GLU A 237 -15.83 10.73 7.63
C GLU A 237 -14.45 11.41 7.59
N VAL A 238 -13.75 11.23 6.47
CA VAL A 238 -12.75 12.23 6.09
C VAL A 238 -13.53 13.52 5.86
N LYS A 239 -13.53 14.42 6.84
CA LYS A 239 -14.10 15.76 6.66
C LYS A 239 -13.41 16.36 5.45
N GLY A 240 -14.19 16.54 4.38
CA GLY A 240 -13.75 17.30 3.23
C GLY A 240 -13.39 18.71 3.70
N ASP A 241 -12.30 19.22 3.22
CA ASP A 241 -11.91 20.63 3.39
C ASP A 241 -12.84 21.53 2.63
#